data_ee7036298a2413e8d064b9960e9ee532
#
_entry.id   ee7036298a2413e8d064b9960e9ee532
#
_cell.length_a   1.000
_cell.length_b   1.000
_cell.length_c   1.000
_cell.angle_alpha   90.00
_cell.angle_beta   90.00
_cell.angle_gamma   90.00
#
_symmetry.space_group_name_H-M   'P 1'
#
loop_
_entity.id
_entity.type
_entity.pdbx_description
1 polymer ?
#
loop_
_entity_poly.entity_id
_entity_poly.type
_entity_poly.pdbx_seq_one_letter_code
_entity_poly.pdbx_strand_id
1 'polypeptide(L)'
;AKDVSEFDTLDELKADIKKKLTEQAEAAADNEVENSLNNSIIDKLEGEIPEVMYENRITEMVRDWEFRNRYQGITVKDYLKYTGATMEQFRDNFREAATKQIKLRLALEKIAQYENIEAAEEEIAKHYADLAEEHKMEVEKVKNIISVEALSEDIKVEKAFNFVKDNAEIAS
;
A
#
# COMPACT_ATOMS: atom_id res chain seq x y z
N ALA A 1 13.16 36.83 -7.38
CA ALA A 1 13.27 35.37 -7.46
C ALA A 1 14.37 34.86 -6.50
N LYS A 2 15.57 35.41 -6.55
CA LYS A 2 16.72 34.96 -5.71
C LYS A 2 16.51 35.01 -4.20
N ASP A 3 15.61 35.85 -3.70
CA ASP A 3 15.33 35.97 -2.25
C ASP A 3 14.29 34.98 -1.72
N VAL A 4 13.61 34.22 -2.61
CA VAL A 4 12.47 33.36 -2.26
C VAL A 4 12.59 31.97 -2.89
N SER A 5 13.53 31.71 -3.81
CA SER A 5 13.71 30.44 -4.49
C SER A 5 15.14 30.23 -4.98
N GLU A 6 15.52 28.99 -5.26
CA GLU A 6 16.82 28.59 -5.83
C GLU A 6 16.98 28.93 -7.31
N PHE A 7 15.98 29.60 -7.93
CA PHE A 7 15.97 29.93 -9.36
C PHE A 7 16.44 31.34 -9.64
N ASP A 8 17.22 31.49 -10.70
CA ASP A 8 17.82 32.77 -11.10
C ASP A 8 16.82 33.70 -11.79
N THR A 9 15.80 33.15 -12.47
CA THR A 9 14.80 33.93 -13.20
C THR A 9 13.36 33.58 -12.77
N LEU A 10 12.44 34.51 -12.99
CA LEU A 10 11.01 34.32 -12.75
C LEU A 10 10.40 33.25 -13.67
N ASP A 11 10.94 33.12 -14.88
CA ASP A 11 10.44 32.16 -15.86
C ASP A 11 10.85 30.73 -15.51
N GLU A 12 12.06 30.53 -14.97
CA GLU A 12 12.49 29.23 -14.42
C GLU A 12 11.64 28.83 -13.21
N LEU A 13 11.34 29.76 -12.31
CA LEU A 13 10.46 29.50 -11.17
C LEU A 13 9.04 29.10 -11.64
N LYS A 14 8.47 29.81 -12.62
CA LYS A 14 7.16 29.48 -13.19
C LYS A 14 7.17 28.12 -13.89
N ALA A 15 8.24 27.77 -14.61
CA ALA A 15 8.38 26.49 -15.28
C ALA A 15 8.46 25.35 -14.26
N ASP A 16 9.21 25.51 -13.19
CA ASP A 16 9.31 24.51 -12.10
C ASP A 16 7.97 24.32 -11.37
N ILE A 17 7.29 25.42 -11.03
CA ILE A 17 5.97 25.37 -10.40
C ILE A 17 4.98 24.66 -11.34
N LYS A 18 4.97 25.00 -12.62
CA LYS A 18 4.09 24.34 -13.60
C LYS A 18 4.38 22.85 -13.69
N LYS A 19 5.67 22.47 -13.76
CA LYS A 19 6.09 21.07 -13.80
C LYS A 19 5.61 20.32 -12.56
N LYS A 20 5.87 20.84 -11.36
CA LYS A 20 5.44 20.23 -10.08
C LYS A 20 3.92 20.10 -9.99
N LEU A 21 3.17 21.13 -10.41
CA LEU A 21 1.71 21.07 -10.41
C LEU A 21 1.18 20.05 -11.42
N THR A 22 1.82 19.91 -12.59
CA THR A 22 1.44 18.90 -13.58
C THR A 22 1.72 17.50 -13.04
N GLU A 23 2.90 17.25 -12.50
CA GLU A 23 3.28 15.98 -11.88
C GLU A 23 2.35 15.61 -10.70
N GLN A 24 1.96 16.59 -9.88
CA GLN A 24 1.00 16.37 -8.80
C GLN A 24 -0.41 16.06 -9.32
N ALA A 25 -0.84 16.75 -10.37
CA ALA A 25 -2.16 16.50 -10.98
C ALA A 25 -2.21 15.11 -11.66
N GLU A 26 -1.16 14.72 -12.37
CA GLU A 26 -1.02 13.39 -12.96
C GLU A 26 -1.03 12.30 -11.89
N ALA A 27 -0.21 12.44 -10.84
CA ALA A 27 -0.19 11.50 -9.72
C ALA A 27 -1.54 11.42 -8.99
N ALA A 28 -2.26 12.54 -8.85
CA ALA A 28 -3.59 12.54 -8.24
C ALA A 28 -4.61 11.81 -9.12
N ALA A 29 -4.56 12.02 -10.45
CA ALA A 29 -5.43 11.34 -11.40
C ALA A 29 -5.14 9.82 -11.42
N ASP A 30 -3.88 9.42 -11.43
CA ASP A 30 -3.48 8.02 -11.38
C ASP A 30 -3.99 7.35 -10.09
N ASN A 31 -3.84 8.01 -8.94
CA ASN A 31 -4.35 7.51 -7.67
C ASN A 31 -5.90 7.40 -7.67
N GLU A 32 -6.61 8.31 -8.30
CA GLU A 32 -8.07 8.25 -8.41
C GLU A 32 -8.52 7.06 -9.26
N VAL A 33 -7.84 6.83 -10.39
CA VAL A 33 -8.07 5.66 -11.25
C VAL A 33 -7.80 4.36 -10.50
N GLU A 34 -6.68 4.26 -9.78
CA GLU A 34 -6.34 3.08 -8.98
C GLU A 34 -7.34 2.83 -7.86
N ASN A 35 -7.79 3.88 -7.17
CA ASN A 35 -8.82 3.76 -6.13
C ASN A 35 -10.16 3.30 -6.70
N SER A 36 -10.55 3.83 -7.87
CA SER A 36 -11.77 3.41 -8.56
C SER A 36 -11.69 1.95 -9.00
N LEU A 37 -10.54 1.53 -9.53
CA LEU A 37 -10.28 0.15 -9.92
C LEU A 37 -10.34 -0.79 -8.70
N ASN A 38 -9.67 -0.43 -7.62
CA ASN A 38 -9.69 -1.19 -6.36
C ASN A 38 -11.11 -1.38 -5.83
N ASN A 39 -11.92 -0.31 -5.82
CA ASN A 39 -13.33 -0.39 -5.40
C ASN A 39 -14.13 -1.31 -6.32
N SER A 40 -13.93 -1.22 -7.64
CA SER A 40 -14.61 -2.06 -8.63
C SER A 40 -14.26 -3.55 -8.47
N ILE A 41 -13.01 -3.86 -8.11
CA ILE A 41 -12.56 -5.22 -7.81
C ILE A 41 -13.24 -5.72 -6.52
N ILE A 42 -13.25 -4.90 -5.47
CA ILE A 42 -13.85 -5.24 -4.17
C ILE A 42 -15.36 -5.49 -4.31
N ASP A 43 -16.06 -4.69 -5.10
CA ASP A 43 -17.51 -4.79 -5.31
C ASP A 43 -17.93 -6.07 -6.05
N LYS A 44 -16.99 -6.67 -6.80
CA LYS A 44 -17.22 -7.95 -7.50
C LYS A 44 -16.85 -9.17 -6.65
N LEU A 45 -16.27 -8.99 -5.48
CA LEU A 45 -15.94 -10.10 -4.60
C LEU A 45 -17.19 -10.62 -3.90
N GLU A 46 -17.55 -11.85 -4.20
CA GLU A 46 -18.65 -12.58 -3.55
C GLU A 46 -18.08 -13.63 -2.58
N GLY A 47 -18.70 -13.76 -1.42
CA GLY A 47 -18.34 -14.74 -0.41
C GLY A 47 -18.25 -14.17 1.00
N GLU A 48 -18.32 -15.06 1.98
CA GLU A 48 -18.15 -14.73 3.39
C GLU A 48 -16.67 -14.77 3.76
N ILE A 49 -16.17 -13.68 4.33
CA ILE A 49 -14.79 -13.58 4.82
C ILE A 49 -14.84 -13.76 6.33
N PRO A 50 -14.07 -14.70 6.90
CA PRO A 50 -14.04 -14.92 8.34
C PRO A 50 -13.61 -13.68 9.12
N GLU A 51 -14.32 -13.34 10.19
CA GLU A 51 -14.04 -12.15 11.02
C GLU A 51 -12.60 -12.12 11.55
N VAL A 52 -12.02 -13.30 11.81
CA VAL A 52 -10.62 -13.41 12.26
C VAL A 52 -9.61 -12.78 11.29
N MET A 53 -9.89 -12.76 10.00
CA MET A 53 -9.01 -12.13 9.01
C MET A 53 -8.98 -10.61 9.19
N TYR A 54 -10.15 -10.01 9.42
CA TYR A 54 -10.25 -8.57 9.70
C TYR A 54 -9.57 -8.22 11.00
N GLU A 55 -9.80 -8.98 12.08
CA GLU A 55 -9.19 -8.75 13.38
C GLU A 55 -7.66 -8.89 13.35
N ASN A 56 -7.13 -9.84 12.59
CA ASN A 56 -5.69 -9.98 12.39
C ASN A 56 -5.13 -8.74 11.67
N ARG A 57 -5.78 -8.29 10.59
CA ARG A 57 -5.33 -7.10 9.85
C ARG A 57 -5.40 -5.83 10.70
N ILE A 58 -6.47 -5.64 11.46
CA ILE A 58 -6.58 -4.54 12.41
C ILE A 58 -5.42 -4.58 13.43
N THR A 59 -5.08 -5.76 13.92
CA THR A 59 -3.97 -5.92 14.87
C THR A 59 -2.63 -5.53 14.25
N GLU A 60 -2.38 -5.91 13.00
CA GLU A 60 -1.20 -5.48 12.24
C GLU A 60 -1.18 -3.95 12.08
N MET A 61 -2.30 -3.35 11.64
CA MET A 61 -2.40 -1.90 11.46
C MET A 61 -2.17 -1.12 12.76
N VAL A 62 -2.62 -1.64 13.90
CA VAL A 62 -2.35 -1.07 15.22
C VAL A 62 -0.85 -1.13 15.55
N ARG A 63 -0.18 -2.26 15.25
CA ARG A 63 1.28 -2.39 15.43
C ARG A 63 2.06 -1.43 14.53
N ASP A 64 1.63 -1.29 13.27
CA ASP A 64 2.23 -0.36 12.32
C ASP A 64 2.06 1.09 12.77
N TRP A 65 0.88 1.42 13.32
CA TRP A 65 0.63 2.73 13.89
C TRP A 65 1.56 3.01 15.07
N GLU A 66 1.71 2.05 15.99
CA GLU A 66 2.59 2.18 17.15
C GLU A 66 4.06 2.29 16.71
N PHE A 67 4.50 1.50 15.74
CA PHE A 67 5.85 1.56 15.20
C PHE A 67 6.16 2.94 14.60
N ARG A 68 5.26 3.48 13.77
CA ARG A 68 5.43 4.81 13.14
C ARG A 68 5.47 5.95 14.16
N ASN A 69 4.69 5.86 15.22
CA ASN A 69 4.63 6.89 16.25
C ASN A 69 5.70 6.73 17.35
N ARG A 70 6.42 5.60 17.35
CA ARG A 70 7.46 5.31 18.34
C ARG A 70 8.57 6.37 18.40
N TYR A 71 8.97 6.90 17.25
CA TYR A 71 9.99 7.95 17.19
C TYR A 71 9.54 9.28 17.82
N GLN A 72 8.22 9.49 17.93
CA GLN A 72 7.62 10.63 18.62
C GLN A 72 7.36 10.34 20.11
N GLY A 73 7.73 9.15 20.57
CA GLY A 73 7.50 8.70 21.96
C GLY A 73 6.02 8.44 22.30
N ILE A 74 5.17 8.31 21.26
CA ILE A 74 3.72 8.12 21.45
C ILE A 74 3.41 6.62 21.38
N THR A 75 2.91 6.06 22.49
CA THR A 75 2.37 4.70 22.52
C THR A 75 0.85 4.71 22.36
N VAL A 76 0.27 3.54 22.01
CA VAL A 76 -1.21 3.40 21.99
C VAL A 76 -1.80 3.77 23.35
N LYS A 77 -1.16 3.39 24.44
CA LYS A 77 -1.60 3.71 25.82
C LYS A 77 -1.66 5.22 26.06
N ASP A 78 -0.64 5.97 25.62
CA ASP A 78 -0.59 7.41 25.79
C ASP A 78 -1.67 8.10 24.93
N TYR A 79 -1.86 7.64 23.70
CA TYR A 79 -2.92 8.10 22.84
C TYR A 79 -4.31 7.92 23.45
N LEU A 80 -4.62 6.72 23.97
CA LEU A 80 -5.90 6.43 24.63
C LEU A 80 -6.10 7.30 25.88
N LYS A 81 -5.04 7.49 26.69
CA LYS A 81 -5.09 8.36 27.86
C LYS A 81 -5.37 9.82 27.48
N TYR A 82 -4.76 10.30 26.40
CA TYR A 82 -4.90 11.68 25.96
C TYR A 82 -6.27 11.95 25.32
N THR A 83 -6.78 11.02 24.51
CA THR A 83 -8.06 11.16 23.80
C THR A 83 -9.27 10.74 24.62
N GLY A 84 -9.07 9.96 25.68
CA GLY A 84 -10.16 9.34 26.45
C GLY A 84 -10.84 8.17 25.71
N ALA A 85 -10.31 7.74 24.56
CA ALA A 85 -10.88 6.64 23.80
C ALA A 85 -10.58 5.28 24.43
N THR A 86 -11.46 4.30 24.19
CA THR A 86 -11.19 2.91 24.53
C THR A 86 -10.33 2.23 23.46
N MET A 87 -9.71 1.09 23.80
CA MET A 87 -8.97 0.26 22.84
C MET A 87 -9.89 -0.22 21.68
N GLU A 88 -11.13 -0.52 21.98
CA GLU A 88 -12.13 -0.95 20.99
C GLU A 88 -12.39 0.17 19.97
N GLN A 89 -12.67 1.39 20.44
CA GLN A 89 -12.85 2.56 19.57
C GLN A 89 -11.61 2.87 18.74
N PHE A 90 -10.42 2.70 19.33
CA PHE A 90 -9.17 2.90 18.60
C PHE A 90 -8.99 1.87 17.48
N ARG A 91 -9.25 0.59 17.75
CA ARG A 91 -9.20 -0.48 16.74
C ARG A 91 -10.25 -0.29 15.65
N ASP A 92 -11.42 0.20 16.01
CA ASP A 92 -12.53 0.43 15.09
C ASP A 92 -12.20 1.47 14.00
N ASN A 93 -11.32 2.43 14.31
CA ASN A 93 -10.80 3.38 13.33
C ASN A 93 -10.05 2.71 12.15
N PHE A 94 -9.56 1.49 12.34
CA PHE A 94 -8.85 0.73 11.30
C PHE A 94 -9.75 -0.24 10.54
N ARG A 95 -10.98 -0.49 11.03
CA ARG A 95 -11.87 -1.54 10.51
C ARG A 95 -12.20 -1.34 9.03
N GLU A 96 -12.57 -0.14 8.62
CA GLU A 96 -12.90 0.14 7.23
C GLU A 96 -11.70 -0.11 6.30
N ALA A 97 -10.55 0.40 6.65
CA ALA A 97 -9.32 0.22 5.87
C ALA A 97 -8.89 -1.25 5.84
N ALA A 98 -8.95 -1.95 6.98
CA ALA A 98 -8.66 -3.38 7.04
C ALA A 98 -9.61 -4.20 6.15
N THR A 99 -10.90 -3.86 6.18
CA THR A 99 -11.92 -4.52 5.35
C THR A 99 -11.61 -4.35 3.87
N LYS A 100 -11.30 -3.14 3.42
CA LYS A 100 -10.94 -2.88 2.02
C LYS A 100 -9.69 -3.63 1.61
N GLN A 101 -8.65 -3.63 2.44
CA GLN A 101 -7.38 -4.31 2.15
C GLN A 101 -7.54 -5.83 2.05
N ILE A 102 -8.28 -6.46 2.97
CA ILE A 102 -8.53 -7.90 2.95
C ILE A 102 -9.35 -8.29 1.73
N LYS A 103 -10.43 -7.57 1.44
CA LYS A 103 -11.25 -7.84 0.27
C LYS A 103 -10.47 -7.71 -1.04
N LEU A 104 -9.70 -6.63 -1.18
CA LEU A 104 -8.87 -6.41 -2.37
C LEU A 104 -7.85 -7.54 -2.54
N ARG A 105 -7.14 -7.90 -1.47
CA ARG A 105 -6.14 -8.97 -1.51
C ARG A 105 -6.76 -10.30 -1.94
N LEU A 106 -7.86 -10.70 -1.31
CA LEU A 106 -8.54 -11.96 -1.65
C LEU A 106 -9.06 -11.99 -3.09
N ALA A 107 -9.57 -10.85 -3.57
CA ALA A 107 -10.02 -10.74 -4.96
C ALA A 107 -8.85 -10.87 -5.94
N LEU A 108 -7.71 -10.22 -5.67
CA LEU A 108 -6.52 -10.31 -6.51
C LEU A 108 -5.86 -11.70 -6.46
N GLU A 109 -5.81 -12.34 -5.29
CA GLU A 109 -5.39 -13.75 -5.16
C GLU A 109 -6.27 -14.66 -6.01
N LYS A 110 -7.58 -14.41 -6.04
CA LYS A 110 -8.51 -15.17 -6.86
C LYS A 110 -8.32 -14.93 -8.36
N ILE A 111 -8.07 -13.69 -8.76
CA ILE A 111 -7.72 -13.33 -10.14
C ILE A 111 -6.42 -14.03 -10.55
N ALA A 112 -5.39 -13.98 -9.70
CA ALA A 112 -4.12 -14.65 -9.96
C ALA A 112 -4.31 -16.16 -10.22
N GLN A 113 -5.21 -16.82 -9.46
CA GLN A 113 -5.54 -18.23 -9.65
C GLN A 113 -6.26 -18.48 -10.98
N TYR A 114 -7.24 -17.64 -11.35
CA TYR A 114 -8.01 -17.82 -12.59
C TYR A 114 -7.16 -17.58 -13.83
N GLU A 115 -6.30 -16.57 -13.80
CA GLU A 115 -5.43 -16.19 -14.91
C GLU A 115 -4.12 -16.99 -14.93
N ASN A 116 -3.92 -17.93 -13.99
CA ASN A 116 -2.69 -18.72 -13.82
C ASN A 116 -1.43 -17.84 -13.74
N ILE A 117 -1.53 -16.75 -12.98
CA ILE A 117 -0.40 -15.83 -12.75
C ILE A 117 0.57 -16.47 -11.77
N GLU A 118 1.80 -16.65 -12.22
CA GLU A 118 2.88 -17.25 -11.43
C GLU A 118 3.99 -16.21 -11.15
N ALA A 119 4.66 -16.38 -10.02
CA ALA A 119 5.88 -15.64 -9.70
C ALA A 119 7.09 -16.45 -10.17
N ALA A 120 7.87 -15.91 -11.11
CA ALA A 120 9.08 -16.57 -11.57
C ALA A 120 10.19 -16.48 -10.50
N GLU A 121 11.09 -17.46 -10.46
CA GLU A 121 12.21 -17.48 -9.52
C GLU A 121 13.08 -16.22 -9.62
N GLU A 122 13.25 -15.70 -10.83
CA GLU A 122 14.01 -14.47 -11.10
C GLU A 122 13.34 -13.24 -10.49
N GLU A 123 11.99 -13.16 -10.55
CA GLU A 123 11.19 -12.08 -9.94
C GLU A 123 11.32 -12.13 -8.41
N ILE A 124 11.20 -13.32 -7.83
CA ILE A 124 11.37 -13.54 -6.39
C ILE A 124 12.77 -13.12 -5.94
N ALA A 125 13.81 -13.54 -6.68
CA ALA A 125 15.19 -13.18 -6.36
C ALA A 125 15.43 -11.67 -6.45
N LYS A 126 14.85 -11.00 -7.45
CA LYS A 126 14.91 -9.55 -7.62
C LYS A 126 14.23 -8.84 -6.45
N HIS A 127 13.01 -9.23 -6.09
CA HIS A 127 12.28 -8.62 -4.97
C HIS A 127 13.05 -8.75 -3.64
N TYR A 128 13.71 -9.89 -3.39
CA TYR A 128 14.58 -10.01 -2.22
C TYR A 128 15.77 -9.05 -2.26
N ALA A 129 16.37 -8.84 -3.43
CA ALA A 129 17.47 -7.90 -3.60
C ALA A 129 17.01 -6.45 -3.38
N ASP A 130 15.87 -6.07 -3.96
CA ASP A 130 15.28 -4.74 -3.83
C ASP A 130 14.93 -4.43 -2.35
N LEU A 131 14.31 -5.37 -1.63
CA LEU A 131 14.02 -5.25 -0.19
C LEU A 131 15.30 -5.14 0.65
N ALA A 132 16.35 -5.90 0.30
CA ALA A 132 17.63 -5.86 0.99
C ALA A 132 18.32 -4.51 0.81
N GLU A 133 18.25 -3.91 -0.38
CA GLU A 133 18.78 -2.59 -0.68
C GLU A 133 18.01 -1.49 0.06
N GLU A 134 16.67 -1.51 -0.02
CA GLU A 134 15.79 -0.53 0.63
C GLU A 134 16.02 -0.48 2.15
N HIS A 135 16.10 -1.65 2.78
CA HIS A 135 16.28 -1.76 4.22
C HIS A 135 17.74 -1.81 4.67
N LYS A 136 18.70 -1.71 3.74
CA LYS A 136 20.15 -1.80 4.01
C LYS A 136 20.52 -3.05 4.79
N MET A 137 19.95 -4.18 4.39
CA MET A 137 20.12 -5.50 5.00
C MET A 137 20.76 -6.46 4.00
N GLU A 138 21.33 -7.55 4.51
CA GLU A 138 21.77 -8.66 3.66
C GLU A 138 20.56 -9.47 3.18
N VAL A 139 20.57 -9.94 1.92
CA VAL A 139 19.48 -10.72 1.31
C VAL A 139 19.10 -11.94 2.17
N GLU A 140 20.08 -12.63 2.74
CA GLU A 140 19.84 -13.78 3.61
C GLU A 140 19.07 -13.42 4.89
N LYS A 141 19.24 -12.21 5.42
CA LYS A 141 18.45 -11.73 6.55
C LYS A 141 16.99 -11.47 6.15
N VAL A 142 16.78 -10.92 4.96
CA VAL A 142 15.43 -10.71 4.43
C VAL A 142 14.72 -12.04 4.22
N LYS A 143 15.39 -13.05 3.65
CA LYS A 143 14.85 -14.41 3.48
C LYS A 143 14.48 -15.11 4.79
N ASN A 144 15.18 -14.78 5.88
CA ASN A 144 14.85 -15.30 7.21
C ASN A 144 13.60 -14.63 7.82
N ILE A 145 13.24 -13.45 7.35
CA ILE A 145 12.07 -12.69 7.83
C ILE A 145 10.84 -12.97 6.97
N ILE A 146 11.02 -13.02 5.66
CA ILE A 146 9.93 -13.22 4.68
C ILE A 146 10.20 -14.54 3.96
N SER A 147 9.28 -15.49 4.05
CA SER A 147 9.40 -16.77 3.36
C SER A 147 9.21 -16.61 1.85
N VAL A 148 9.77 -17.54 1.08
CA VAL A 148 9.62 -17.57 -0.39
C VAL A 148 8.15 -17.65 -0.80
N GLU A 149 7.36 -18.43 -0.08
CA GLU A 149 5.94 -18.61 -0.32
C GLU A 149 5.18 -17.29 -0.13
N ALA A 150 5.45 -16.57 0.98
CA ALA A 150 4.79 -15.29 1.25
C ALA A 150 5.14 -14.24 0.18
N LEU A 151 6.43 -14.14 -0.18
CA LEU A 151 6.88 -13.21 -1.22
C LEU A 151 6.31 -13.58 -2.60
N SER A 152 6.25 -14.86 -2.92
CA SER A 152 5.63 -15.35 -4.17
C SER A 152 4.16 -14.96 -4.26
N GLU A 153 3.39 -15.10 -3.17
CA GLU A 153 1.99 -14.68 -3.16
C GLU A 153 1.85 -13.16 -3.31
N ASP A 154 2.71 -12.37 -2.68
CA ASP A 154 2.70 -10.91 -2.83
C ASP A 154 3.00 -10.47 -4.28
N ILE A 155 3.97 -11.12 -4.94
CA ILE A 155 4.28 -10.89 -6.37
C ILE A 155 3.09 -11.27 -7.27
N LYS A 156 2.42 -12.38 -6.99
CA LYS A 156 1.22 -12.78 -7.76
C LYS A 156 0.09 -11.77 -7.62
N VAL A 157 -0.13 -11.25 -6.42
CA VAL A 157 -1.14 -10.21 -6.15
C VAL A 157 -0.81 -8.93 -6.91
N GLU A 158 0.45 -8.49 -6.89
CA GLU A 158 0.91 -7.32 -7.64
C GLU A 158 0.71 -7.52 -9.16
N LYS A 159 1.10 -8.67 -9.69
CA LYS A 159 0.92 -9.00 -11.12
C LYS A 159 -0.56 -9.09 -11.48
N ALA A 160 -1.41 -9.61 -10.60
CA ALA A 160 -2.86 -9.65 -10.82
C ALA A 160 -3.46 -8.23 -10.86
N PHE A 161 -3.01 -7.33 -10.00
CA PHE A 161 -3.43 -5.93 -10.04
C PHE A 161 -3.01 -5.26 -11.36
N ASN A 162 -1.77 -5.44 -11.80
CA ASN A 162 -1.27 -4.91 -13.05
C ASN A 162 -2.03 -5.49 -14.25
N PHE A 163 -2.32 -6.79 -14.23
CA PHE A 163 -3.15 -7.44 -15.25
C PHE A 163 -4.54 -6.79 -15.34
N VAL A 164 -5.20 -6.54 -14.22
CA VAL A 164 -6.50 -5.86 -14.21
C VAL A 164 -6.39 -4.43 -14.70
N LYS A 165 -5.35 -3.69 -14.27
CA LYS A 165 -5.08 -2.30 -14.68
C LYS A 165 -4.88 -2.19 -16.19
N ASP A 166 -4.09 -3.11 -16.77
CA ASP A 166 -3.77 -3.13 -18.21
C ASP A 166 -4.98 -3.50 -19.09
N ASN A 167 -5.95 -4.22 -18.53
CA ASN A 167 -7.17 -4.64 -19.22
C ASN A 167 -8.40 -3.81 -18.84
N ALA A 168 -8.25 -2.80 -17.98
CA ALA A 168 -9.37 -1.95 -17.57
C ALA A 168 -9.70 -0.91 -18.65
N GLU A 169 -10.98 -0.82 -19.02
CA GLU A 169 -11.49 0.28 -19.81
C GLU A 169 -11.87 1.44 -18.90
N ILE A 170 -11.16 2.57 -19.04
CA ILE A 170 -11.48 3.79 -18.32
C ILE A 170 -12.59 4.50 -19.09
N ALA A 171 -13.82 4.43 -18.56
CA ALA A 171 -14.93 5.22 -19.08
C ALA A 171 -14.67 6.70 -18.77
N SER A 172 -14.50 7.50 -19.82
CA SER A 172 -14.35 8.96 -19.74
C SER A 172 -15.67 9.68 -19.45
#